data_892b287eb44b8f8b804534d52d9da6ad
#
_entry.id   892b287eb44b8f8b804534d52d9da6ad
#
_cell.length_a   1.000
_cell.length_b   1.000
_cell.length_c   1.000
_cell.angle_alpha   90.00
_cell.angle_beta   90.00
_cell.angle_gamma   90.00
#
_symmetry.space_group_name_H-M   'P 1'
#
loop_
_entity.id
_entity.type
_entity.pdbx_description
1 polymer ?
#
loop_
_entity_poly.entity_id
_entity_poly.type
_entity_poly.pdbx_seq_one_letter_code
_entity_poly.pdbx_strand_id
1 'polypeptide(L)' 'MATPMLAEMGGSIHVGLAGLGSAIGVGLVGMKASEAVGRNPGAFGKVIAIAILGMALSEAIVFYAIFMVH' A
#
# COMPACT_ATOMS: atom_id res chain seq x y z
N MET A 1 -2.75 17.88 28.63
CA MET A 1 -3.99 17.39 28.00
C MET A 1 -3.95 17.52 26.48
N ALA A 2 -3.71 18.73 25.97
CA ALA A 2 -3.68 18.94 24.52
C ALA A 2 -2.52 18.24 23.82
N THR A 3 -1.33 18.24 24.45
CA THR A 3 -0.14 17.68 23.82
C THR A 3 -0.27 16.17 23.51
N PRO A 4 -0.73 15.33 24.43
CA PRO A 4 -0.94 13.92 24.10
C PRO A 4 -2.01 13.70 23.04
N MET A 5 -3.07 14.50 23.06
CA MET A 5 -4.14 14.40 22.06
C MET A 5 -3.63 14.78 20.68
N LEU A 6 -2.83 15.84 20.59
CA LEU A 6 -2.25 16.25 19.32
C LEU A 6 -1.26 15.22 18.80
N ALA A 7 -0.49 14.61 19.68
CA ALA A 7 0.44 13.56 19.30
C ALA A 7 -0.30 12.35 18.74
N GLU A 8 -1.41 11.95 19.38
CA GLU A 8 -2.22 10.84 18.89
C GLU A 8 -2.86 11.16 17.55
N MET A 9 -3.37 12.38 17.37
CA MET A 9 -3.94 12.81 16.10
C MET A 9 -2.87 12.78 15.00
N GLY A 10 -1.68 13.28 15.29
CA GLY A 10 -0.57 13.26 14.34
C GLY A 10 -0.19 11.85 13.95
N GLY A 11 -0.15 10.93 14.94
CA GLY A 11 0.13 9.52 14.68
C GLY A 11 -0.96 8.86 13.85
N SER A 12 -2.22 9.15 14.13
CA SER A 12 -3.35 8.62 13.37
C SER A 12 -3.37 9.15 11.94
N ILE A 13 -3.07 10.42 11.75
CA ILE A 13 -2.99 11.03 10.42
C ILE A 13 -1.86 10.39 9.63
N HIS A 14 -0.72 10.18 10.26
CA HIS A 14 0.43 9.55 9.63
C HIS A 14 0.08 8.15 9.11
N VAL A 15 -0.53 7.33 9.95
CA VAL A 15 -0.95 5.98 9.56
C VAL A 15 -2.04 6.03 8.49
N GLY A 16 -2.98 6.99 8.62
CA GLY A 16 -4.03 7.17 7.63
C GLY A 16 -3.50 7.53 6.25
N LEU A 17 -2.50 8.42 6.20
CA LEU A 17 -1.87 8.81 4.93
C LEU A 17 -1.08 7.65 4.33
N ALA A 18 -0.37 6.89 5.17
CA ALA A 18 0.35 5.72 4.71
C ALA A 18 -0.62 4.66 4.17
N GLY A 19 -1.75 4.46 4.86
CA GLY A 19 -2.79 3.54 4.41
C GLY A 19 -3.41 3.96 3.10
N LEU A 20 -3.69 5.24 2.94
CA LEU A 20 -4.23 5.78 1.70
C LEU A 20 -3.25 5.58 0.55
N GLY A 21 -1.97 5.93 0.77
CA GLY A 21 -0.93 5.74 -0.23
C GLY A 21 -0.77 4.28 -0.62
N SER A 22 -0.77 3.39 0.37
CA SER A 22 -0.69 1.95 0.12
C SER A 22 -1.89 1.44 -0.69
N ALA A 23 -3.10 1.89 -0.34
CA ALA A 23 -4.32 1.50 -1.05
C ALA A 23 -4.27 1.94 -2.52
N ILE A 24 -3.82 3.17 -2.78
CA ILE A 24 -3.67 3.67 -4.14
C ILE A 24 -2.61 2.85 -4.88
N GLY A 25 -1.48 2.57 -4.23
CA GLY A 25 -0.42 1.75 -4.82
C GLY A 25 -0.89 0.36 -5.20
N VAL A 26 -1.58 -0.32 -4.29
CA VAL A 26 -2.15 -1.66 -4.55
C VAL A 26 -3.16 -1.60 -5.69
N GLY A 27 -4.02 -0.57 -5.68
CA GLY A 27 -5.02 -0.40 -6.73
C GLY A 27 -4.40 -0.19 -8.10
N LEU A 28 -3.35 0.64 -8.19
CA LEU A 28 -2.65 0.90 -9.45
C LEU A 28 -1.94 -0.36 -9.96
N VAL A 29 -1.28 -1.10 -9.07
CA VAL A 29 -0.61 -2.35 -9.45
C VAL A 29 -1.64 -3.36 -9.96
N GLY A 30 -2.77 -3.51 -9.25
CA GLY A 30 -3.82 -4.43 -9.65
C GLY A 30 -4.42 -4.07 -11.00
N MET A 31 -4.68 -2.78 -11.23
CA MET A 31 -5.23 -2.30 -12.49
C MET A 31 -4.27 -2.58 -13.66
N LYS A 32 -2.99 -2.26 -13.46
CA LYS A 32 -1.98 -2.47 -14.51
C LYS A 32 -1.74 -3.94 -14.76
N ALA A 33 -1.75 -4.77 -13.70
CA ALA A 33 -1.61 -6.21 -13.87
C ALA A 33 -2.77 -6.77 -14.67
N SER A 34 -4.00 -6.32 -14.40
CA SER A 34 -5.18 -6.75 -15.13
C SER A 34 -5.10 -6.38 -16.61
N GLU A 35 -4.64 -5.16 -16.91
CA GLU A 35 -4.42 -4.74 -18.31
C GLU A 35 -3.39 -5.62 -18.99
N ALA A 36 -2.27 -5.87 -18.32
CA ALA A 36 -1.18 -6.64 -18.89
C ALA A 36 -1.61 -8.08 -19.23
N VAL A 37 -2.38 -8.70 -18.33
CA VAL A 37 -2.91 -10.05 -18.56
C VAL A 37 -3.93 -10.03 -19.70
N GLY A 38 -4.76 -8.98 -19.77
CA GLY A 38 -5.74 -8.82 -20.83
C GLY A 38 -5.08 -8.72 -22.19
N ARG A 39 -3.93 -8.04 -22.29
CA ARG A 39 -3.19 -7.90 -23.53
C ARG A 39 -2.38 -9.14 -23.88
N ASN A 40 -1.90 -9.84 -22.87
CA ASN A 40 -1.05 -11.00 -23.07
C ASN A 40 -1.37 -12.08 -22.02
N PRO A 41 -2.42 -12.89 -22.26
CA PRO A 41 -2.80 -13.94 -21.30
C PRO A 41 -1.69 -14.94 -21.00
N GLY A 42 -0.76 -15.13 -21.94
CA GLY A 42 0.38 -16.04 -21.73
C GLY A 42 1.36 -15.55 -20.67
N ALA A 43 1.30 -14.27 -20.30
CA ALA A 43 2.18 -13.70 -19.28
C ALA A 43 1.56 -13.74 -17.87
N PHE A 44 0.42 -14.38 -17.69
CA PHE A 44 -0.33 -14.39 -16.45
C PHE A 44 0.55 -14.69 -15.22
N GLY A 45 1.34 -15.76 -15.29
CA GLY A 45 2.18 -16.17 -14.16
C GLY A 45 3.21 -15.11 -13.74
N LYS A 46 3.89 -14.53 -14.74
CA LYS A 46 4.90 -13.49 -14.48
C LYS A 46 4.26 -12.22 -13.95
N VAL A 47 3.15 -11.80 -14.56
CA VAL A 47 2.44 -10.58 -14.16
C VAL A 47 1.93 -10.70 -12.73
N ILE A 48 1.33 -11.85 -12.39
CA ILE A 48 0.79 -12.06 -11.05
C ILE A 48 1.92 -12.07 -9.99
N ALA A 49 3.06 -12.70 -10.30
CA ALA A 49 4.18 -12.73 -9.37
C ALA A 49 4.69 -11.30 -9.06
N ILE A 50 4.85 -10.49 -10.10
CA ILE A 50 5.30 -9.09 -9.94
C ILE A 50 4.24 -8.27 -9.21
N ALA A 51 2.96 -8.48 -9.54
CA ALA A 51 1.87 -7.74 -8.91
C ALA A 51 1.80 -8.05 -7.42
N ILE A 52 1.88 -9.31 -7.03
CA ILE A 52 1.84 -9.70 -5.61
C ILE A 52 3.01 -9.08 -4.87
N LEU A 53 4.21 -9.11 -5.45
CA LEU A 53 5.37 -8.50 -4.83
C LEU A 53 5.17 -6.99 -4.63
N GLY A 54 4.68 -6.30 -5.65
CA GLY A 54 4.43 -4.87 -5.57
C GLY A 54 3.38 -4.52 -4.54
N MET A 55 2.29 -5.30 -4.47
CA MET A 55 1.24 -5.09 -3.48
C MET A 55 1.75 -5.34 -2.06
N ALA A 56 2.53 -6.40 -1.86
CA ALA A 56 3.10 -6.72 -0.55
C ALA A 56 4.03 -5.61 -0.06
N LEU A 57 4.88 -5.08 -0.94
CA LEU A 57 5.78 -3.98 -0.58
C LEU A 57 5.00 -2.71 -0.26
N SER A 58 3.94 -2.44 -1.02
CA SER A 58 3.08 -1.28 -0.78
C SER A 58 2.40 -1.38 0.58
N GLU A 59 1.91 -2.56 0.95
CA GLU A 59 1.27 -2.77 2.24
C GLU A 59 2.25 -2.75 3.41
N ALA A 60 3.50 -3.14 3.19
CA ALA A 60 4.54 -3.09 4.21
C ALA A 60 4.75 -1.66 4.74
N ILE A 61 4.50 -0.66 3.91
CA ILE A 61 4.62 0.75 4.31
C ILE A 61 3.68 1.06 5.47
N VAL A 62 2.48 0.49 5.48
CA VAL A 62 1.52 0.72 6.56
C VAL A 62 2.03 0.13 7.87
N PHE A 63 2.63 -1.05 7.82
CA PHE A 63 3.23 -1.66 9.01
C PHE A 63 4.36 -0.80 9.56
N TYR A 64 5.21 -0.28 8.70
CA TYR A 64 6.26 0.64 9.12
C TYR A 64 5.66 1.87 9.78
N ALA A 65 4.63 2.45 9.20
CA ALA A 65 3.99 3.63 9.77
C ALA A 65 3.43 3.35 11.16
N ILE A 66 2.81 2.20 11.35
CA ILE A 66 2.24 1.81 12.64
C ILE A 66 3.34 1.66 13.69
N PHE A 67 4.41 0.95 13.36
CA PHE A 67 5.48 0.67 14.32
C PHE A 67 6.40 1.86 14.56
N MET A 68 6.59 2.72 13.57
CA MET A 68 7.51 3.84 13.69
C MET A 68 6.87 5.08 14.33
N VAL A 69 5.59 5.05 14.59
CA VAL A 69 4.89 6.13 15.30
C VAL A 69 5.25 6.11 16.79
N HIS A 70 5.66 4.97 17.30
CA HIS A 70 6.04 4.81 18.71
C HIS A 70 7.55 4.95 18.87
#